data_e2d0c16bca3a7e8608a9b77045c1bf9c
#
_entry.id   e2d0c16bca3a7e8608a9b77045c1bf9c
#
_cell.length_a   1.000
_cell.length_b   1.000
_cell.length_c   1.000
_cell.angle_alpha   90.00
_cell.angle_beta   90.00
_cell.angle_gamma   90.00
#
_symmetry.space_group_name_H-M   'P 1'
#
loop_
_entity.id
_entity.type
_entity.pdbx_description
1 polymer ?
#
loop_
_entity_poly.entity_id
_entity_poly.type
_entity_poly.pdbx_seq_one_letter_code
_entity_poly.pdbx_strand_id
1 'polypeptide(L)'
;QAAQPSAQPTLAQVAQTPAATQAPAATQAPAATQSAATPAAQPAQTAQAAQAASGVAATRTNQTFLSYTSPAGTTSQYHVYAEGVDFSKPVGVVFYFDGDYWRNDQSKVYDPSGELAQMAASAAAQNMLFVPVISPDANRYDAGVTWWEDMERNGEFFRSFASSFIAANGVDSSNVWTMGYSGGAEFITYELNTKPQTWRNGGGSIMVAGGGLDEGTPSAALKSQPMFWYANSNDGSGETYPQTWSARGAVEGGYNAYRNAGYTNASATVLNGSGHFDYNFSQILSNSLSKGKATAAPKVEQKAEQKTEQKSEQKQNTQRARTM
;
A
#
# COMPACT_ATOMS: atom_id res chain seq x y z
N GLN A 1 5.18 -9.64 50.68
CA GLN A 1 4.00 -9.26 49.90
C GLN A 1 4.30 -9.55 48.43
N ALA A 2 3.66 -10.61 47.90
CA ALA A 2 3.82 -11.08 46.53
C ALA A 2 2.92 -10.24 45.60
N ALA A 3 3.47 -9.76 44.49
CA ALA A 3 2.73 -9.06 43.46
C ALA A 3 1.91 -10.06 42.62
N GLN A 4 0.62 -9.75 42.43
CA GLN A 4 -0.28 -10.50 41.56
C GLN A 4 0.06 -10.22 40.08
N PRO A 5 -0.03 -11.21 39.19
CA PRO A 5 0.08 -10.99 37.77
C PRO A 5 -1.20 -10.36 37.22
N SER A 6 -1.07 -9.30 36.42
CA SER A 6 -2.16 -8.63 35.71
C SER A 6 -2.70 -9.55 34.61
N ALA A 7 -4.02 -9.75 34.60
CA ALA A 7 -4.74 -10.53 33.61
C ALA A 7 -4.69 -9.83 32.23
N GLN A 8 -4.33 -10.59 31.20
CA GLN A 8 -4.52 -10.21 29.81
C GLN A 8 -6.02 -10.19 29.46
N PRO A 9 -6.51 -9.23 28.68
CA PRO A 9 -7.88 -9.26 28.20
C PRO A 9 -8.05 -10.35 27.13
N THR A 10 -8.97 -11.27 27.39
CA THR A 10 -9.41 -12.32 26.47
C THR A 10 -10.19 -11.68 25.32
N LEU A 11 -9.78 -11.95 24.08
CA LEU A 11 -10.50 -11.54 22.87
C LEU A 11 -11.89 -12.19 22.84
N ALA A 12 -12.93 -11.39 22.71
CA ALA A 12 -14.30 -11.84 22.54
C ALA A 12 -14.47 -12.45 21.14
N GLN A 13 -14.91 -13.71 21.08
CA GLN A 13 -15.34 -14.40 19.88
C GLN A 13 -16.44 -13.60 19.16
N VAL A 14 -16.23 -13.34 17.87
CA VAL A 14 -17.26 -12.78 16.99
C VAL A 14 -18.38 -13.81 16.83
N ALA A 15 -19.57 -13.49 17.33
CA ALA A 15 -20.75 -14.33 17.22
C ALA A 15 -21.19 -14.40 15.75
N GLN A 16 -21.31 -15.62 15.24
CA GLN A 16 -21.89 -15.89 13.92
C GLN A 16 -23.36 -15.45 13.89
N THR A 17 -23.71 -14.67 12.89
CA THR A 17 -25.09 -14.24 12.62
C THR A 17 -25.93 -15.44 12.19
N PRO A 18 -27.15 -15.65 12.74
CA PRO A 18 -28.01 -16.76 12.33
C PRO A 18 -28.59 -16.51 10.92
N ALA A 19 -28.66 -17.59 10.15
CA ALA A 19 -29.19 -17.64 8.81
C ALA A 19 -30.59 -17.03 8.69
N ALA A 20 -30.80 -16.21 7.66
CA ALA A 20 -32.10 -15.62 7.34
C ALA A 20 -33.11 -16.69 6.94
N THR A 21 -34.26 -16.68 7.59
CA THR A 21 -35.43 -17.53 7.32
C THR A 21 -36.03 -17.14 5.98
N GLN A 22 -36.23 -18.12 5.08
CA GLN A 22 -36.87 -17.94 3.77
C GLN A 22 -38.33 -17.50 3.96
N ALA A 23 -38.71 -16.45 3.20
CA ALA A 23 -40.10 -16.04 3.03
C ALA A 23 -40.89 -16.99 2.09
N PRO A 24 -42.17 -17.20 2.29
CA PRO A 24 -42.96 -18.13 1.48
C PRO A 24 -43.26 -17.61 0.07
N ALA A 25 -43.30 -18.56 -0.87
CA ALA A 25 -43.54 -18.36 -2.29
C ALA A 25 -44.89 -17.67 -2.57
N ALA A 26 -44.85 -16.63 -3.40
CA ALA A 26 -46.07 -16.00 -3.94
C ALA A 26 -46.64 -16.80 -5.12
N THR A 27 -47.92 -16.98 -5.06
CA THR A 27 -48.79 -17.71 -6.02
C THR A 27 -48.79 -17.04 -7.39
N GLN A 28 -48.59 -17.81 -8.46
CA GLN A 28 -48.63 -17.34 -9.85
C GLN A 28 -50.07 -17.04 -10.27
N ALA A 29 -50.31 -15.90 -10.94
CA ALA A 29 -51.50 -15.56 -11.68
C ALA A 29 -51.37 -16.01 -13.17
N PRO A 30 -52.48 -16.30 -13.88
CA PRO A 30 -52.44 -17.00 -15.16
C PRO A 30 -52.00 -16.12 -16.35
N ALA A 31 -51.34 -16.77 -17.30
CA ALA A 31 -50.77 -16.22 -18.52
C ALA A 31 -51.78 -15.57 -19.44
N ALA A 32 -51.54 -14.36 -19.90
CA ALA A 32 -52.20 -13.74 -21.05
C ALA A 32 -51.39 -14.06 -22.31
N THR A 33 -52.10 -14.64 -23.30
CA THR A 33 -51.61 -15.00 -24.62
C THR A 33 -51.26 -13.72 -25.40
N GLN A 34 -50.00 -13.49 -25.74
CA GLN A 34 -49.59 -12.46 -26.70
C GLN A 34 -49.01 -13.09 -27.95
N SER A 35 -49.56 -12.59 -29.08
CA SER A 35 -49.29 -12.93 -30.46
C SER A 35 -47.81 -12.77 -30.85
N ALA A 36 -47.31 -13.74 -31.62
CA ALA A 36 -45.94 -13.76 -32.13
C ALA A 36 -45.67 -12.60 -33.11
N ALA A 37 -44.73 -11.73 -32.74
CA ALA A 37 -44.07 -10.84 -33.69
C ALA A 37 -42.67 -11.44 -33.99
N THR A 38 -42.38 -11.56 -35.28
CA THR A 38 -41.15 -12.08 -35.86
C THR A 38 -39.96 -11.24 -35.38
N PRO A 39 -38.88 -11.83 -34.83
CA PRO A 39 -37.70 -11.05 -34.44
C PRO A 39 -36.87 -10.66 -35.67
N ALA A 40 -36.62 -9.37 -35.85
CA ALA A 40 -35.58 -8.88 -36.75
C ALA A 40 -34.25 -9.42 -36.27
N ALA A 41 -33.46 -9.97 -37.18
CA ALA A 41 -32.12 -10.50 -36.90
C ALA A 41 -31.22 -9.41 -36.31
N GLN A 42 -30.84 -9.55 -35.02
CA GLN A 42 -29.72 -8.84 -34.42
C GLN A 42 -28.43 -9.36 -35.05
N PRO A 43 -27.49 -8.47 -35.45
CA PRO A 43 -26.20 -8.95 -35.91
C PRO A 43 -25.50 -9.68 -34.74
N ALA A 44 -25.02 -10.88 -35.04
CA ALA A 44 -24.23 -11.71 -34.12
C ALA A 44 -23.11 -10.88 -33.54
N GLN A 45 -23.11 -10.66 -32.21
CA GLN A 45 -21.93 -10.26 -31.49
C GLN A 45 -20.90 -11.37 -31.64
N THR A 46 -19.96 -11.13 -32.54
CA THR A 46 -18.75 -11.94 -32.70
C THR A 46 -18.10 -12.13 -31.34
N ALA A 47 -17.82 -13.36 -31.01
CA ALA A 47 -17.11 -13.81 -29.83
C ALA A 47 -16.00 -12.84 -29.48
N GLN A 48 -16.04 -12.33 -28.27
CA GLN A 48 -14.96 -11.58 -27.66
C GLN A 48 -13.76 -12.52 -27.58
N ALA A 49 -12.83 -12.34 -28.52
CA ALA A 49 -11.55 -13.05 -28.51
C ALA A 49 -10.94 -12.89 -27.14
N ALA A 50 -10.39 -13.97 -26.60
CA ALA A 50 -9.65 -13.99 -25.35
C ALA A 50 -8.75 -12.75 -25.29
N GLN A 51 -9.06 -11.82 -24.37
CA GLN A 51 -8.28 -10.61 -24.15
C GLN A 51 -6.92 -11.09 -23.65
N ALA A 52 -5.93 -11.10 -24.54
CA ALA A 52 -4.54 -11.25 -24.13
C ALA A 52 -4.29 -10.24 -23.00
N ALA A 53 -3.63 -10.69 -21.92
CA ALA A 53 -3.28 -9.83 -20.79
C ALA A 53 -2.75 -8.51 -21.37
N SER A 54 -3.50 -7.42 -21.17
CA SER A 54 -3.11 -6.13 -21.72
C SER A 54 -1.91 -5.66 -20.93
N GLY A 55 -0.72 -5.79 -21.54
CA GLY A 55 0.54 -5.42 -20.92
C GLY A 55 0.52 -3.93 -20.54
N VAL A 56 1.16 -3.60 -19.43
CA VAL A 56 1.39 -2.22 -19.04
C VAL A 56 2.29 -1.57 -20.08
N ALA A 57 1.85 -0.43 -20.65
CA ALA A 57 2.67 0.35 -21.56
C ALA A 57 3.65 1.26 -20.80
N ALA A 58 4.81 1.53 -21.40
CA ALA A 58 5.74 2.52 -20.88
C ALA A 58 5.10 3.92 -20.94
N THR A 59 5.14 4.65 -19.81
CA THR A 59 4.47 5.94 -19.67
C THR A 59 5.48 7.01 -19.24
N ARG A 60 5.48 8.17 -19.94
CA ARG A 60 6.36 9.31 -19.69
C ARG A 60 5.58 10.61 -19.42
N THR A 61 4.27 10.52 -19.40
CA THR A 61 3.33 11.63 -19.14
C THR A 61 2.29 11.19 -18.14
N ASN A 62 1.59 12.16 -17.54
CA ASN A 62 0.47 11.85 -16.66
C ASN A 62 -0.66 11.17 -17.44
N GLN A 63 -1.16 10.06 -16.92
CA GLN A 63 -2.29 9.32 -17.48
C GLN A 63 -3.18 8.83 -16.34
N THR A 64 -4.48 8.85 -16.57
CA THR A 64 -5.47 8.49 -15.56
C THR A 64 -6.39 7.38 -16.07
N PHE A 65 -6.91 6.57 -15.14
CA PHE A 65 -7.86 5.48 -15.41
C PHE A 65 -7.37 4.48 -16.46
N LEU A 66 -6.06 4.21 -16.48
CA LEU A 66 -5.49 3.14 -17.27
C LEU A 66 -5.98 1.79 -16.73
N SER A 67 -6.30 0.86 -17.62
CA SER A 67 -6.74 -0.48 -17.21
C SER A 67 -5.60 -1.48 -17.23
N TYR A 68 -5.63 -2.41 -16.28
CA TYR A 68 -4.78 -3.59 -16.26
C TYR A 68 -5.61 -4.83 -15.90
N THR A 69 -5.33 -5.93 -16.58
CA THR A 69 -5.91 -7.24 -16.29
C THR A 69 -4.79 -8.21 -15.94
N SER A 70 -4.84 -8.80 -14.75
CA SER A 70 -3.87 -9.80 -14.31
C SER A 70 -4.01 -11.11 -15.11
N PRO A 71 -2.98 -11.98 -15.13
CA PRO A 71 -3.08 -13.30 -15.74
C PRO A 71 -4.21 -14.17 -15.18
N ALA A 72 -4.64 -13.93 -13.94
CA ALA A 72 -5.79 -14.58 -13.32
C ALA A 72 -7.15 -14.00 -13.76
N GLY A 73 -7.14 -12.97 -14.62
CA GLY A 73 -8.36 -12.34 -15.13
C GLY A 73 -8.94 -11.24 -14.25
N THR A 74 -8.30 -10.88 -13.17
CA THR A 74 -8.72 -9.74 -12.33
C THR A 74 -8.37 -8.43 -13.02
N THR A 75 -9.36 -7.55 -13.19
CA THR A 75 -9.19 -6.25 -13.86
C THR A 75 -9.40 -5.11 -12.88
N SER A 76 -8.55 -4.10 -12.93
CA SER A 76 -8.76 -2.81 -12.28
C SER A 76 -8.06 -1.68 -13.03
N GLN A 77 -8.11 -0.48 -12.46
CA GLN A 77 -7.54 0.72 -13.05
C GLN A 77 -6.45 1.32 -12.17
N TYR A 78 -5.64 2.18 -12.77
CA TYR A 78 -4.57 2.90 -12.10
C TYR A 78 -4.29 4.24 -12.77
N HIS A 79 -3.59 5.12 -12.07
CA HIS A 79 -3.07 6.36 -12.62
C HIS A 79 -1.55 6.30 -12.68
N VAL A 80 -0.95 7.08 -13.56
CA VAL A 80 0.49 7.32 -13.60
C VAL A 80 0.72 8.82 -13.61
N TYR A 81 1.52 9.30 -12.68
CA TYR A 81 2.04 10.66 -12.67
C TYR A 81 3.54 10.59 -12.96
N ALA A 82 3.94 11.19 -14.06
CA ALA A 82 5.30 11.16 -14.58
C ALA A 82 5.87 12.57 -14.81
N GLU A 83 5.06 13.61 -14.66
CA GLU A 83 5.49 14.99 -14.80
C GLU A 83 6.54 15.35 -13.73
N GLY A 84 7.62 16.00 -14.15
CA GLY A 84 8.74 16.36 -13.28
C GLY A 84 9.74 15.24 -13.01
N VAL A 85 9.53 14.01 -13.54
CA VAL A 85 10.47 12.89 -13.42
C VAL A 85 11.56 12.98 -14.49
N ASP A 86 12.81 12.89 -14.08
CA ASP A 86 13.99 12.87 -14.96
C ASP A 86 14.33 11.43 -15.37
N PHE A 87 13.87 11.02 -16.54
CA PHE A 87 14.09 9.69 -17.09
C PHE A 87 15.51 9.43 -17.60
N SER A 88 16.40 10.43 -17.56
CA SER A 88 17.84 10.22 -17.82
C SER A 88 18.58 9.62 -16.62
N LYS A 89 17.94 9.54 -15.46
CA LYS A 89 18.44 9.00 -14.21
C LYS A 89 17.64 7.75 -13.80
N PRO A 90 18.15 6.92 -12.86
CA PRO A 90 17.34 5.87 -12.27
C PRO A 90 16.04 6.42 -11.69
N VAL A 91 14.92 5.84 -12.09
CA VAL A 91 13.58 6.28 -11.69
C VAL A 91 12.99 5.27 -10.71
N GLY A 92 12.57 5.73 -9.54
CA GLY A 92 11.81 4.92 -8.60
C GLY A 92 10.30 4.96 -8.85
N VAL A 93 9.53 4.28 -8.02
CA VAL A 93 8.06 4.33 -8.04
C VAL A 93 7.48 4.29 -6.63
N VAL A 94 6.38 5.02 -6.44
CA VAL A 94 5.50 4.89 -5.27
C VAL A 94 4.15 4.37 -5.75
N PHE A 95 3.76 3.18 -5.33
CA PHE A 95 2.40 2.68 -5.47
C PHE A 95 1.54 3.14 -4.30
N TYR A 96 0.37 3.72 -4.58
CA TYR A 96 -0.54 4.23 -3.56
C TYR A 96 -1.84 3.44 -3.52
N PHE A 97 -2.28 3.09 -2.32
CA PHE A 97 -3.52 2.38 -2.00
C PHE A 97 -4.37 3.26 -1.09
N ASP A 98 -5.52 3.71 -1.59
CA ASP A 98 -6.41 4.54 -0.79
C ASP A 98 -7.19 3.71 0.25
N GLY A 99 -7.82 4.39 1.18
CA GLY A 99 -8.63 3.78 2.24
C GLY A 99 -10.00 3.31 1.78
N ASP A 100 -10.78 2.88 2.75
CA ASP A 100 -12.15 2.43 2.55
C ASP A 100 -13.10 3.64 2.47
N TYR A 101 -13.99 3.61 1.49
CA TYR A 101 -15.01 4.64 1.30
C TYR A 101 -16.34 3.98 0.89
N TRP A 102 -17.43 4.47 1.47
CA TRP A 102 -18.78 4.00 1.16
C TRP A 102 -19.21 4.28 -0.30
N ARG A 103 -18.59 5.29 -0.90
CA ARG A 103 -18.86 5.69 -2.27
C ARG A 103 -17.54 5.98 -2.97
N ASN A 104 -17.46 5.57 -4.23
CA ASN A 104 -16.26 5.74 -5.04
C ASN A 104 -15.83 7.20 -5.18
N ASP A 105 -16.79 8.13 -5.31
CA ASP A 105 -16.54 9.56 -5.45
C ASP A 105 -15.95 10.23 -4.20
N GLN A 106 -15.88 9.53 -3.08
CA GLN A 106 -15.21 9.99 -1.86
C GLN A 106 -13.73 9.62 -1.81
N SER A 107 -13.33 8.60 -2.57
CA SER A 107 -11.94 8.17 -2.61
C SER A 107 -11.09 9.08 -3.51
N LYS A 108 -9.88 9.39 -3.06
CA LYS A 108 -8.91 10.22 -3.79
C LYS A 108 -8.58 9.67 -5.17
N VAL A 109 -8.66 8.34 -5.35
CA VAL A 109 -8.35 7.71 -6.65
C VAL A 109 -9.37 8.04 -7.74
N TYR A 110 -10.51 8.65 -7.41
CA TYR A 110 -11.49 9.16 -8.37
C TYR A 110 -11.40 10.67 -8.59
N ASP A 111 -10.49 11.37 -7.87
CA ASP A 111 -10.13 12.78 -8.13
C ASP A 111 -8.61 12.89 -8.44
N PRO A 112 -8.19 12.55 -9.66
CA PRO A 112 -6.77 12.55 -10.02
C PRO A 112 -6.14 13.95 -10.07
N SER A 113 -6.91 15.02 -10.06
CA SER A 113 -6.43 16.41 -10.04
C SER A 113 -6.28 16.98 -8.62
N GLY A 114 -6.82 16.31 -7.61
CA GLY A 114 -6.86 16.76 -6.23
C GLY A 114 -5.57 16.43 -5.45
N GLU A 115 -5.74 15.76 -4.33
CA GLU A 115 -4.64 15.44 -3.41
C GLU A 115 -3.58 14.51 -4.02
N LEU A 116 -4.00 13.62 -4.94
CA LEU A 116 -3.06 12.75 -5.67
C LEU A 116 -2.02 13.54 -6.46
N ALA A 117 -2.40 14.67 -7.07
CA ALA A 117 -1.45 15.52 -7.80
C ALA A 117 -0.39 16.15 -6.87
N GLN A 118 -0.77 16.49 -5.63
CA GLN A 118 0.18 17.00 -4.63
C GLN A 118 1.15 15.90 -4.15
N MET A 119 0.65 14.69 -3.95
CA MET A 119 1.49 13.53 -3.63
C MET A 119 2.44 13.20 -4.79
N ALA A 120 1.96 13.28 -6.02
CA ALA A 120 2.77 13.08 -7.22
C ALA A 120 3.93 14.07 -7.31
N ALA A 121 3.70 15.35 -7.02
CA ALA A 121 4.77 16.35 -6.95
C ALA A 121 5.83 16.00 -5.90
N SER A 122 5.41 15.47 -4.74
CA SER A 122 6.34 14.99 -3.69
C SER A 122 7.17 13.79 -4.14
N ALA A 123 6.59 12.86 -4.90
CA ALA A 123 7.30 11.72 -5.47
C ALA A 123 8.28 12.15 -6.58
N ALA A 124 7.83 13.03 -7.50
CA ALA A 124 8.66 13.55 -8.59
C ALA A 124 9.90 14.31 -8.08
N ALA A 125 9.77 15.06 -6.96
CA ALA A 125 10.90 15.71 -6.29
C ALA A 125 11.98 14.72 -5.81
N GLN A 126 11.66 13.43 -5.71
CA GLN A 126 12.56 12.33 -5.38
C GLN A 126 12.92 11.47 -6.60
N ASN A 127 12.60 11.93 -7.81
CA ASN A 127 12.75 11.21 -9.08
C ASN A 127 11.98 9.90 -9.13
N MET A 128 10.72 9.91 -8.71
CA MET A 128 9.87 8.73 -8.65
C MET A 128 8.55 8.96 -9.37
N LEU A 129 8.10 7.96 -10.10
CA LEU A 129 6.72 7.87 -10.58
C LEU A 129 5.79 7.72 -9.37
N PHE A 130 4.61 8.32 -9.46
CA PHE A 130 3.54 8.11 -8.49
C PHE A 130 2.39 7.37 -9.16
N VAL A 131 1.99 6.22 -8.60
CA VAL A 131 1.06 5.28 -9.22
C VAL A 131 -0.03 4.88 -8.24
N PRO A 132 -1.11 5.67 -8.12
CA PRO A 132 -2.32 5.25 -7.42
C PRO A 132 -2.98 4.09 -8.15
N VAL A 133 -3.31 3.05 -7.39
CA VAL A 133 -3.98 1.84 -7.90
C VAL A 133 -5.39 1.79 -7.32
N ILE A 134 -6.38 1.58 -8.18
CA ILE A 134 -7.77 1.40 -7.76
C ILE A 134 -7.95 -0.06 -7.38
N SER A 135 -8.56 -0.31 -6.22
CA SER A 135 -8.83 -1.66 -5.77
C SER A 135 -9.69 -2.44 -6.77
N PRO A 136 -9.37 -3.70 -7.08
CA PRO A 136 -10.27 -4.57 -7.84
C PRO A 136 -11.63 -4.79 -7.16
N ASP A 137 -11.76 -4.53 -5.87
CA ASP A 137 -13.00 -4.59 -5.12
C ASP A 137 -13.88 -3.35 -5.31
N ALA A 138 -13.35 -2.27 -5.90
CA ALA A 138 -14.13 -1.10 -6.24
C ALA A 138 -15.34 -1.51 -7.13
N ASN A 139 -16.53 -1.08 -6.76
CA ASN A 139 -17.80 -1.41 -7.42
C ASN A 139 -18.22 -2.90 -7.35
N ARG A 140 -17.52 -3.75 -6.63
CA ARG A 140 -17.90 -5.16 -6.49
C ARG A 140 -19.00 -5.37 -5.45
N TYR A 141 -18.97 -4.54 -4.42
CA TYR A 141 -19.93 -4.56 -3.31
C TYR A 141 -20.55 -3.17 -3.16
N ASP A 142 -21.72 -3.08 -2.59
CA ASP A 142 -22.35 -1.79 -2.22
C ASP A 142 -21.55 -0.98 -1.21
N ALA A 143 -20.48 -1.56 -0.69
CA ALA A 143 -19.57 -0.95 0.30
C ALA A 143 -18.54 0.04 -0.29
N GLY A 144 -18.52 0.26 -1.62
CA GLY A 144 -17.59 1.22 -2.23
C GLY A 144 -16.16 0.68 -2.42
N VAL A 145 -15.16 1.52 -2.18
CA VAL A 145 -13.73 1.17 -2.35
C VAL A 145 -13.20 0.49 -1.10
N THR A 146 -12.58 -0.67 -1.25
CA THR A 146 -11.87 -1.39 -0.18
C THR A 146 -10.76 -2.26 -0.76
N TRP A 147 -9.78 -2.68 0.08
CA TRP A 147 -8.69 -3.55 -0.33
C TRP A 147 -8.72 -4.92 0.36
N TRP A 148 -9.48 -5.06 1.42
CA TRP A 148 -9.43 -6.20 2.33
C TRP A 148 -10.57 -7.22 2.15
N GLU A 149 -11.59 -6.91 1.35
CA GLU A 149 -12.73 -7.82 1.09
C GLU A 149 -12.28 -9.14 0.43
N ASP A 150 -11.36 -9.07 -0.54
CA ASP A 150 -10.76 -10.23 -1.18
C ASP A 150 -9.24 -10.02 -1.27
N MET A 151 -8.62 -10.00 -0.10
CA MET A 151 -7.23 -9.55 0.07
C MET A 151 -6.24 -10.40 -0.74
N GLU A 152 -6.43 -11.71 -0.82
CA GLU A 152 -5.55 -12.61 -1.57
C GLU A 152 -5.61 -12.34 -3.08
N ARG A 153 -6.80 -12.18 -3.64
CA ARG A 153 -7.01 -11.83 -5.05
C ARG A 153 -6.44 -10.44 -5.36
N ASN A 154 -6.71 -9.48 -4.50
CA ASN A 154 -6.18 -8.11 -4.66
C ASN A 154 -4.65 -8.10 -4.58
N GLY A 155 -4.07 -8.93 -3.74
CA GLY A 155 -2.62 -9.13 -3.62
C GLY A 155 -2.01 -9.77 -4.86
N GLU A 156 -2.65 -10.80 -5.42
CA GLU A 156 -2.23 -11.44 -6.69
C GLU A 156 -2.27 -10.42 -7.83
N PHE A 157 -3.39 -9.71 -7.97
CA PHE A 157 -3.55 -8.65 -8.95
C PHE A 157 -2.42 -7.62 -8.84
N PHE A 158 -2.18 -7.09 -7.65
CA PHE A 158 -1.19 -6.05 -7.45
C PHE A 158 0.23 -6.55 -7.73
N ARG A 159 0.63 -7.74 -7.25
CA ARG A 159 1.97 -8.31 -7.51
C ARG A 159 2.22 -8.48 -9.00
N SER A 160 1.23 -8.95 -9.73
CA SER A 160 1.29 -9.09 -11.20
C SER A 160 1.39 -7.73 -11.88
N PHE A 161 0.56 -6.76 -11.48
CA PHE A 161 0.59 -5.40 -11.98
C PHE A 161 1.95 -4.72 -11.73
N ALA A 162 2.43 -4.76 -10.48
CA ALA A 162 3.70 -4.12 -10.10
C ALA A 162 4.88 -4.68 -10.89
N SER A 163 4.96 -6.00 -11.05
CA SER A 163 6.00 -6.65 -11.87
C SER A 163 5.97 -6.15 -13.31
N SER A 164 4.78 -6.11 -13.92
CA SER A 164 4.58 -5.64 -15.30
C SER A 164 4.89 -4.16 -15.45
N PHE A 165 4.47 -3.33 -14.48
CA PHE A 165 4.70 -1.89 -14.48
C PHE A 165 6.17 -1.54 -14.36
N ILE A 166 6.88 -2.16 -13.42
CA ILE A 166 8.32 -1.95 -13.18
C ILE A 166 9.11 -2.31 -14.44
N ALA A 167 8.83 -3.47 -15.05
CA ALA A 167 9.50 -3.91 -16.27
C ALA A 167 9.24 -2.97 -17.45
N ALA A 168 7.97 -2.61 -17.70
CA ALA A 168 7.59 -1.78 -18.85
C ALA A 168 8.15 -0.35 -18.76
N ASN A 169 8.26 0.21 -17.56
CA ASN A 169 8.71 1.58 -17.34
C ASN A 169 10.21 1.70 -17.04
N GLY A 170 10.94 0.60 -16.93
CA GLY A 170 12.36 0.60 -16.59
C GLY A 170 12.63 1.17 -15.18
N VAL A 171 11.73 0.88 -14.24
CA VAL A 171 11.84 1.35 -12.85
C VAL A 171 13.00 0.64 -12.15
N ASP A 172 13.77 1.39 -11.39
CA ASP A 172 14.77 0.83 -10.47
C ASP A 172 14.09 0.01 -9.35
N SER A 173 14.15 -1.30 -9.45
CA SER A 173 13.54 -2.23 -8.50
C SER A 173 14.08 -2.12 -7.07
N SER A 174 15.21 -1.43 -6.87
CA SER A 174 15.76 -1.11 -5.55
C SER A 174 15.13 0.13 -4.90
N ASN A 175 14.33 0.89 -5.66
CA ASN A 175 13.66 2.12 -5.20
C ASN A 175 12.14 2.06 -5.44
N VAL A 176 11.49 1.03 -4.90
CA VAL A 176 10.06 0.79 -5.05
C VAL A 176 9.36 0.90 -3.71
N TRP A 177 8.45 1.85 -3.61
CA TRP A 177 7.73 2.15 -2.39
C TRP A 177 6.25 1.82 -2.49
N THR A 178 5.67 1.45 -1.37
CA THR A 178 4.22 1.37 -1.19
C THR A 178 3.78 2.40 -0.17
N MET A 179 2.66 3.06 -0.42
CA MET A 179 2.00 3.94 0.54
C MET A 179 0.53 3.59 0.61
N GLY A 180 0.02 3.34 1.79
CA GLY A 180 -1.39 3.02 2.03
C GLY A 180 -2.00 3.92 3.08
N TYR A 181 -3.30 4.17 2.92
CA TYR A 181 -4.12 4.90 3.88
C TYR A 181 -5.24 3.99 4.39
N SER A 182 -5.47 3.96 5.72
CA SER A 182 -6.55 3.20 6.33
C SER A 182 -6.59 1.73 5.82
N GLY A 183 -7.65 1.27 5.20
CA GLY A 183 -7.75 -0.06 4.59
C GLY A 183 -6.64 -0.37 3.57
N GLY A 184 -6.14 0.64 2.84
CA GLY A 184 -4.96 0.49 1.98
C GLY A 184 -3.66 0.25 2.77
N ALA A 185 -3.53 0.79 3.98
CA ALA A 185 -2.42 0.50 4.87
C ALA A 185 -2.50 -0.93 5.43
N GLU A 186 -3.70 -1.40 5.78
CA GLU A 186 -3.96 -2.78 6.17
C GLU A 186 -3.58 -3.75 5.05
N PHE A 187 -3.95 -3.47 3.80
CA PHE A 187 -3.54 -4.26 2.65
C PHE A 187 -2.02 -4.42 2.53
N ILE A 188 -1.25 -3.36 2.78
CA ILE A 188 0.22 -3.44 2.78
C ILE A 188 0.73 -4.38 3.87
N THR A 189 0.22 -4.26 5.09
CA THR A 189 0.76 -4.99 6.24
C THR A 189 0.29 -6.43 6.33
N TYR A 190 -0.97 -6.71 6.00
CA TYR A 190 -1.53 -8.06 6.07
C TYR A 190 -1.25 -8.89 4.82
N GLU A 191 -1.24 -8.28 3.63
CA GLU A 191 -1.10 -9.04 2.39
C GLU A 191 0.27 -8.83 1.73
N LEU A 192 0.64 -7.59 1.43
CA LEU A 192 1.84 -7.38 0.62
C LEU A 192 3.11 -7.73 1.37
N ASN A 193 3.23 -7.33 2.63
CA ASN A 193 4.47 -7.49 3.41
C ASN A 193 4.55 -8.84 4.16
N THR A 194 3.53 -9.67 4.12
CA THR A 194 3.55 -11.05 4.65
C THR A 194 3.86 -12.09 3.57
N LYS A 195 3.73 -11.74 2.29
CA LYS A 195 3.97 -12.63 1.14
C LYS A 195 5.32 -12.33 0.48
N PRO A 196 5.85 -13.26 -0.33
CA PRO A 196 7.07 -13.01 -1.11
C PRO A 196 6.89 -11.82 -2.06
N GLN A 197 7.88 -10.91 -2.09
CA GLN A 197 7.88 -9.71 -2.92
C GLN A 197 8.98 -9.77 -3.97
N THR A 198 8.74 -10.56 -5.02
CA THR A 198 9.69 -10.75 -6.13
C THR A 198 9.72 -9.56 -7.10
N TRP A 199 8.78 -8.64 -6.96
CA TRP A 199 8.61 -7.47 -7.82
C TRP A 199 9.49 -6.27 -7.40
N ARG A 200 10.08 -6.30 -6.20
CA ARG A 200 11.03 -5.27 -5.74
C ARG A 200 12.20 -5.86 -4.98
N ASN A 201 13.35 -5.16 -5.04
CA ASN A 201 14.57 -5.52 -4.31
C ASN A 201 14.87 -4.54 -3.15
N GLY A 202 14.20 -3.39 -3.13
CA GLY A 202 14.40 -2.32 -2.15
C GLY A 202 13.26 -1.33 -2.16
N GLY A 203 13.46 -0.20 -1.51
CA GLY A 203 12.44 0.80 -1.25
C GLY A 203 11.91 0.68 0.18
N GLY A 204 10.62 0.90 0.37
CA GLY A 204 10.01 0.87 1.70
C GLY A 204 8.49 0.83 1.68
N SER A 205 7.89 0.96 2.87
CA SER A 205 6.44 1.00 3.03
C SER A 205 6.03 2.12 3.97
N ILE A 206 4.95 2.81 3.63
CA ILE A 206 4.38 3.93 4.37
C ILE A 206 2.92 3.60 4.68
N MET A 207 2.58 3.50 5.94
CA MET A 207 1.24 3.21 6.45
C MET A 207 0.70 4.45 7.14
N VAL A 208 -0.43 4.95 6.69
CA VAL A 208 -1.10 6.14 7.24
C VAL A 208 -2.45 5.73 7.77
N ALA A 209 -2.73 6.05 9.02
CA ALA A 209 -4.00 5.81 9.68
C ALA A 209 -4.46 4.34 9.63
N GLY A 210 -3.53 3.40 9.79
CA GLY A 210 -3.77 1.97 9.71
C GLY A 210 -2.48 1.17 9.61
N GLY A 211 -2.57 -0.06 9.13
CA GLY A 211 -1.43 -0.95 8.98
C GLY A 211 -1.15 -1.76 10.24
N GLY A 212 -2.21 -2.31 10.85
CA GLY A 212 -2.13 -3.31 11.91
C GLY A 212 -1.51 -4.61 11.42
N LEU A 213 -1.26 -5.51 12.35
CA LEU A 213 -0.96 -6.91 12.07
C LEU A 213 -1.18 -7.72 13.34
N ASP A 214 -2.32 -8.37 13.44
CA ASP A 214 -2.70 -9.30 14.52
C ASP A 214 -2.60 -10.77 14.07
N GLU A 215 -2.59 -11.01 12.77
CA GLU A 215 -2.40 -12.33 12.17
C GLU A 215 -1.34 -12.27 11.03
N GLY A 216 -0.68 -13.40 10.81
CA GLY A 216 0.35 -13.51 9.77
C GLY A 216 1.76 -13.24 10.27
N THR A 217 2.74 -13.50 9.40
CA THR A 217 4.16 -13.32 9.71
C THR A 217 4.80 -12.42 8.67
N PRO A 218 5.40 -11.28 9.08
CA PRO A 218 6.12 -10.42 8.15
C PRO A 218 7.24 -11.16 7.40
N SER A 219 7.35 -10.90 6.10
CA SER A 219 8.36 -11.52 5.22
C SER A 219 9.79 -11.19 5.67
N ALA A 220 10.61 -12.23 5.85
CA ALA A 220 12.01 -12.04 6.26
C ALA A 220 12.83 -11.20 5.25
N ALA A 221 12.46 -11.20 3.97
CA ALA A 221 13.17 -10.50 2.90
C ALA A 221 13.15 -8.97 3.04
N LEU A 222 12.20 -8.41 3.81
CA LEU A 222 11.98 -6.97 3.94
C LEU A 222 12.53 -6.36 5.25
N LYS A 223 13.17 -7.15 6.11
CA LYS A 223 13.56 -6.71 7.47
C LYS A 223 14.48 -5.50 7.53
N SER A 224 15.25 -5.26 6.49
CA SER A 224 16.16 -4.10 6.38
C SER A 224 15.52 -2.88 5.70
N GLN A 225 14.33 -3.03 5.13
CA GLN A 225 13.67 -1.92 4.42
C GLN A 225 13.04 -0.93 5.39
N PRO A 226 13.03 0.38 5.05
CA PRO A 226 12.32 1.39 5.81
C PRO A 226 10.82 1.11 5.85
N MET A 227 10.24 1.20 7.04
CA MET A 227 8.80 1.06 7.26
C MET A 227 8.34 2.17 8.20
N PHE A 228 7.37 2.96 7.76
CA PHE A 228 6.90 4.14 8.48
C PHE A 228 5.39 4.07 8.71
N TRP A 229 4.99 4.17 9.97
CA TRP A 229 3.60 4.28 10.38
C TRP A 229 3.30 5.68 10.88
N TYR A 230 2.12 6.19 10.53
CA TYR A 230 1.64 7.50 10.95
C TYR A 230 0.19 7.41 11.42
N ALA A 231 -0.10 7.97 12.60
CA ALA A 231 -1.47 8.18 13.07
C ALA A 231 -1.61 9.58 13.67
N ASN A 232 -2.78 10.20 13.51
CA ASN A 232 -3.11 11.40 14.25
C ASN A 232 -3.38 11.10 15.72
N SER A 233 -3.09 12.04 16.60
CA SER A 233 -3.30 11.89 18.05
C SER A 233 -4.75 11.60 18.41
N ASN A 234 -5.71 12.12 17.64
CA ASN A 234 -7.15 11.97 17.86
C ASN A 234 -7.80 10.91 16.96
N ASP A 235 -7.02 10.18 16.14
CA ASP A 235 -7.53 9.10 15.29
C ASP A 235 -7.64 7.80 16.09
N GLY A 236 -8.55 7.81 17.06
CA GLY A 236 -8.85 6.69 17.95
C GLY A 236 -10.14 5.98 17.59
N SER A 237 -10.65 5.20 18.55
CA SER A 237 -11.96 4.54 18.40
C SER A 237 -13.08 5.57 18.29
N GLY A 238 -14.04 5.31 17.42
CA GLY A 238 -15.18 6.18 17.17
C GLY A 238 -15.03 7.10 15.94
N GLU A 239 -13.83 7.23 15.39
CA GLU A 239 -13.56 8.08 14.23
C GLU A 239 -13.93 7.42 12.89
N THR A 240 -14.07 6.09 12.86
CA THR A 240 -14.35 5.30 11.67
C THR A 240 -15.39 4.21 11.95
N TYR A 241 -15.71 3.41 10.94
CA TYR A 241 -16.54 2.22 11.08
C TYR A 241 -15.68 0.94 10.87
N PRO A 242 -15.80 -0.09 11.71
CA PRO A 242 -16.63 -0.11 12.93
C PRO A 242 -16.09 0.85 14.01
N GLN A 243 -16.96 1.43 14.80
CA GLN A 243 -16.58 2.42 15.84
C GLN A 243 -15.63 1.90 16.92
N THR A 244 -15.46 0.59 17.01
CA THR A 244 -14.48 -0.06 17.89
C THR A 244 -13.07 -0.09 17.33
N TRP A 245 -12.91 0.12 16.03
CA TRP A 245 -11.59 0.18 15.39
C TRP A 245 -10.89 1.51 15.69
N SER A 246 -9.58 1.49 15.76
CA SER A 246 -8.74 2.63 16.07
C SER A 246 -7.52 2.64 15.16
N ALA A 247 -7.38 3.66 14.35
CA ALA A 247 -6.20 3.83 13.50
C ALA A 247 -4.91 3.92 14.33
N ARG A 248 -4.94 4.61 15.46
CA ARG A 248 -3.79 4.64 16.39
C ARG A 248 -3.45 3.25 16.92
N GLY A 249 -4.46 2.48 17.31
CA GLY A 249 -4.27 1.11 17.78
C GLY A 249 -3.69 0.21 16.69
N ALA A 250 -4.18 0.32 15.46
CA ALA A 250 -3.66 -0.41 14.30
C ALA A 250 -2.20 -0.02 14.00
N VAL A 251 -1.87 1.27 13.97
CA VAL A 251 -0.50 1.77 13.79
C VAL A 251 0.44 1.22 14.87
N GLU A 252 0.05 1.28 16.14
CA GLU A 252 0.85 0.78 17.26
C GLU A 252 1.02 -0.76 17.19
N GLY A 253 -0.07 -1.48 16.94
CA GLY A 253 -0.06 -2.94 16.81
C GLY A 253 0.82 -3.42 15.67
N GLY A 254 0.66 -2.85 14.48
CA GLY A 254 1.47 -3.17 13.31
C GLY A 254 2.94 -2.85 13.51
N TYR A 255 3.26 -1.65 13.96
CA TYR A 255 4.64 -1.29 14.30
C TYR A 255 5.29 -2.28 15.25
N ASN A 256 4.62 -2.63 16.35
CA ASN A 256 5.14 -3.57 17.35
C ASN A 256 5.31 -4.98 16.76
N ALA A 257 4.35 -5.46 15.97
CA ALA A 257 4.44 -6.77 15.32
C ALA A 257 5.65 -6.86 14.38
N TYR A 258 5.86 -5.83 13.54
CA TYR A 258 7.00 -5.78 12.63
C TYR A 258 8.34 -5.61 13.36
N ARG A 259 8.41 -4.79 14.41
CA ARG A 259 9.61 -4.67 15.27
C ARG A 259 9.96 -6.00 15.92
N ASN A 260 8.99 -6.71 16.47
CA ASN A 260 9.17 -8.03 17.08
C ASN A 260 9.62 -9.08 16.05
N ALA A 261 9.17 -8.96 14.79
CA ALA A 261 9.63 -9.80 13.68
C ALA A 261 11.05 -9.44 13.19
N GLY A 262 11.70 -8.42 13.75
CA GLY A 262 13.10 -8.06 13.48
C GLY A 262 13.28 -6.98 12.40
N TYR A 263 12.26 -6.17 12.11
CA TYR A 263 12.38 -5.02 11.21
C TYR A 263 13.07 -3.86 11.93
N THR A 264 14.35 -3.65 11.62
CA THR A 264 15.20 -2.68 12.35
C THR A 264 14.96 -1.23 11.94
N ASN A 265 14.50 -0.99 10.70
CA ASN A 265 14.25 0.34 10.14
C ASN A 265 12.76 0.74 10.21
N ALA A 266 12.02 0.17 11.15
CA ALA A 266 10.63 0.51 11.41
C ALA A 266 10.51 1.68 12.39
N SER A 267 9.60 2.64 12.11
CA SER A 267 9.24 3.70 13.04
C SER A 267 7.75 4.03 12.98
N ALA A 268 7.16 4.40 14.12
CA ALA A 268 5.81 4.93 14.22
C ALA A 268 5.87 6.39 14.70
N THR A 269 5.02 7.22 14.13
CA THR A 269 4.94 8.66 14.45
C THR A 269 3.49 9.04 14.72
N VAL A 270 3.24 9.61 15.90
CA VAL A 270 1.97 10.24 16.21
C VAL A 270 2.05 11.70 15.79
N LEU A 271 1.14 12.10 14.91
CA LEU A 271 0.99 13.46 14.41
C LEU A 271 -0.01 14.22 15.29
N ASN A 272 0.12 15.54 15.32
CA ASN A 272 -0.85 16.38 15.98
C ASN A 272 -1.99 16.73 14.99
N GLY A 273 -3.00 15.90 14.90
CA GLY A 273 -4.11 16.03 13.97
C GLY A 273 -5.46 15.74 14.62
N SER A 274 -6.54 16.15 13.94
CA SER A 274 -7.90 16.18 14.49
C SER A 274 -8.66 14.85 14.33
N GLY A 275 -8.23 13.92 13.48
CA GLY A 275 -8.93 12.65 13.29
C GLY A 275 -8.52 11.91 12.03
N HIS A 276 -9.35 10.97 11.59
CA HIS A 276 -9.04 10.01 10.53
C HIS A 276 -8.84 10.64 9.14
N PHE A 277 -9.49 11.77 8.87
CA PHE A 277 -9.45 12.42 7.55
C PHE A 277 -8.51 13.63 7.49
N ASP A 278 -7.76 13.92 8.57
CA ASP A 278 -6.90 15.11 8.69
C ASP A 278 -5.42 14.74 8.56
N TYR A 279 -5.02 14.23 7.38
CA TYR A 279 -3.63 13.89 7.08
C TYR A 279 -3.10 14.71 5.90
N ASN A 280 -1.89 15.27 6.05
CA ASN A 280 -1.16 15.85 4.94
C ASN A 280 -0.33 14.75 4.25
N PHE A 281 -0.95 14.05 3.30
CA PHE A 281 -0.33 12.89 2.63
C PHE A 281 0.92 13.28 1.83
N SER A 282 0.94 14.43 1.17
CA SER A 282 2.10 14.88 0.40
C SER A 282 3.32 15.13 1.30
N GLN A 283 3.10 15.74 2.48
CA GLN A 283 4.16 15.96 3.47
C GLN A 283 4.66 14.66 4.10
N ILE A 284 3.74 13.73 4.43
CA ILE A 284 4.08 12.41 4.95
C ILE A 284 4.94 11.64 3.93
N LEU A 285 4.52 11.63 2.65
CA LEU A 285 5.25 10.99 1.58
C LEU A 285 6.66 11.58 1.42
N SER A 286 6.78 12.91 1.28
CA SER A 286 8.04 13.61 1.15
C SER A 286 9.01 13.30 2.28
N ASN A 287 8.54 13.39 3.54
CA ASN A 287 9.34 13.10 4.73
C ASN A 287 9.80 11.63 4.78
N SER A 288 8.92 10.69 4.42
CA SER A 288 9.22 9.27 4.45
C SER A 288 10.25 8.89 3.40
N LEU A 289 10.10 9.37 2.16
CA LEU A 289 11.07 9.12 1.09
C LEU A 289 12.45 9.69 1.43
N SER A 290 12.51 10.89 2.01
CA SER A 290 13.76 11.52 2.46
C SER A 290 14.44 10.72 3.57
N LYS A 291 13.70 10.28 4.59
CA LYS A 291 14.21 9.41 5.67
C LYS A 291 14.71 8.07 5.13
N GLY A 292 13.96 7.47 4.22
CA GLY A 292 14.33 6.18 3.64
C GLY A 292 15.64 6.23 2.86
N LYS A 293 15.91 7.30 2.11
CA LYS A 293 17.20 7.51 1.45
C LYS A 293 18.35 7.63 2.44
N ALA A 294 18.16 8.35 3.54
CA ALA A 294 19.18 8.50 4.56
C ALA A 294 19.54 7.16 5.24
N THR A 295 18.58 6.26 5.41
CA THR A 295 18.82 4.93 6.00
C THR A 295 19.42 3.93 5.00
N ALA A 296 19.19 4.11 3.71
CA ALA A 296 19.73 3.26 2.64
C ALA A 296 21.16 3.66 2.22
N ALA A 297 21.62 4.86 2.56
CA ALA A 297 22.99 5.29 2.29
C ALA A 297 23.99 4.36 2.99
N PRO A 298 24.96 3.77 2.28
CA PRO A 298 25.85 2.80 2.88
C PRO A 298 26.67 3.44 4.02
N LYS A 299 26.77 2.75 5.17
CA LYS A 299 27.69 3.07 6.26
C LYS A 299 29.18 2.99 5.85
N VAL A 300 29.49 3.16 4.59
CA VAL A 300 30.83 2.97 4.01
C VAL A 300 31.73 4.18 4.32
N GLU A 301 31.18 5.38 4.44
CA GLU A 301 31.99 6.58 4.71
C GLU A 301 32.54 6.61 6.15
N GLN A 302 31.75 6.25 7.15
CA GLN A 302 32.24 6.24 8.54
C GLN A 302 33.36 5.23 8.81
N LYS A 303 33.40 4.11 8.07
CA LYS A 303 34.46 3.11 8.20
C LYS A 303 35.78 3.55 7.52
N ALA A 304 35.68 4.39 6.48
CA ALA A 304 36.83 4.96 5.80
C ALA A 304 37.48 6.05 6.65
N GLU A 305 36.72 6.93 7.29
CA GLU A 305 37.24 7.96 8.18
C GLU A 305 37.88 7.36 9.43
N GLN A 306 37.25 6.41 10.12
CA GLN A 306 37.85 5.73 11.28
C GLN A 306 39.15 4.98 10.94
N LYS A 307 39.24 4.40 9.73
CA LYS A 307 40.46 3.72 9.28
C LYS A 307 41.57 4.69 8.94
N THR A 308 41.24 5.91 8.53
CA THR A 308 42.21 6.98 8.24
C THR A 308 42.74 7.63 9.52
N GLU A 309 41.87 7.85 10.52
CA GLU A 309 42.28 8.34 11.84
C GLU A 309 43.17 7.36 12.58
N GLN A 310 42.83 6.07 12.65
CA GLN A 310 43.67 5.05 13.26
C GLN A 310 45.05 4.93 12.59
N LYS A 311 45.10 5.11 11.26
CA LYS A 311 46.38 5.07 10.54
C LYS A 311 47.23 6.30 10.76
N SER A 312 46.64 7.47 11.03
CA SER A 312 47.34 8.71 11.38
C SER A 312 47.87 8.67 12.81
N GLU A 313 47.09 8.15 13.76
CA GLU A 313 47.57 7.97 15.17
C GLU A 313 48.68 6.94 15.27
N GLN A 314 48.61 5.85 14.54
CA GLN A 314 49.66 4.82 14.51
C GLN A 314 50.97 5.36 13.91
N LYS A 315 50.92 6.25 12.91
CA LYS A 315 52.08 6.94 12.35
C LYS A 315 52.71 7.92 13.35
N GLN A 316 51.89 8.70 14.07
CA GLN A 316 52.37 9.64 15.08
C GLN A 316 53.04 8.94 16.27
N ASN A 317 52.46 7.83 16.74
CA ASN A 317 53.02 7.04 17.83
C ASN A 317 54.35 6.36 17.42
N THR A 318 54.49 5.90 16.18
CA THR A 318 55.72 5.31 15.67
C THR A 318 56.85 6.38 15.51
N GLN A 319 56.46 7.62 15.18
CA GLN A 319 57.42 8.72 15.04
C GLN A 319 57.93 9.23 16.40
N ARG A 320 57.07 9.26 17.45
CA ARG A 320 57.44 9.57 18.83
C ARG A 320 58.39 8.53 19.46
N ALA A 321 58.19 7.25 19.14
CA ALA A 321 59.03 6.17 19.64
C ALA A 321 60.45 6.12 19.00
N ARG A 322 60.69 6.84 17.91
CA ARG A 322 61.98 6.92 17.23
C ARG A 322 62.80 8.15 17.65
N THR A 323 62.23 9.04 18.46
CA THR A 323 62.87 10.31 18.90
C THR A 323 63.20 10.31 20.40
N MET A 324 62.97 9.20 21.09
CA MET A 324 63.49 8.87 22.43
C MET A 324 64.60 7.81 22.30
#